data_d0f47920aabcf1c1a8d042e11bc81a6e
#
_entry.id   d0f47920aabcf1c1a8d042e11bc81a6e
#
_cell.length_a   1.000
_cell.length_b   1.000
_cell.length_c   1.000
_cell.angle_alpha   90.00
_cell.angle_beta   90.00
_cell.angle_gamma   90.00
#
_symmetry.space_group_name_H-M   'P 1'
#
loop_
_entity.id
_entity.type
_entity.pdbx_description
1 polymer ?
#
loop_
_entity_poly.entity_id
_entity_poly.type
_entity_poly.pdbx_seq_one_letter_code
_entity_poly.pdbx_strand_id
1 'polypeptide(L)'
;WVNPTPFSQSYYAWSCAAVKAADDLKYVFPGRWSIGHDYDVPLEPWPVDRNGRDLSWYRNNATPGSKSYFTVGERADFYGGWYETSDAGFGHWSRYEDMPGRKVWIWDLSRSGEIWVDLLTDRDGQYTEPQAGRLLNQSDHGDFAPGSADRWREQWFPYRGIGPMVQASPHAVLNAAREGASLRLGLFALRPVAEDLVVSAAGTELHRERVVLRAEQIWKKDIDLAGAAPDAPLEVRLGDKLVHATAPGSDDLERPLRFSAPTGGSAEALYLQGRGLERERRLSEALDKYLAAIAAEPLHVRALARAAELRTRAGEPARALDLAGRALAVSMYDPEANYVYGVAARRLGRLVDAKETLGWAARSPQFKGVALVQSAEIAILEKDYERAAESAYAALTGDNHNVNALEVLAVACRLLGRKREHHRVLGWLSDQDPLDHLARFERYLLGRKPRDREACRALVRGELPHETWIEMAAFYHRLGL
;
A
#
# COMPACT_ATOMS: atom_id res chain seq x y z
N TRP A 1 4.80 4.10 4.32
CA TRP A 1 5.40 4.69 3.12
C TRP A 1 5.07 6.17 3.07
N VAL A 2 6.07 6.98 2.75
CA VAL A 2 5.94 8.44 2.67
C VAL A 2 6.57 8.90 1.36
N ASN A 3 5.93 9.84 0.67
CA ASN A 3 6.54 10.59 -0.42
C ASN A 3 6.95 11.99 0.09
N PRO A 4 8.20 12.20 0.51
CA PRO A 4 8.66 13.47 1.05
C PRO A 4 8.93 14.52 -0.04
N THR A 5 8.76 14.17 -1.31
CA THR A 5 9.11 15.05 -2.43
C THR A 5 7.94 15.95 -2.83
N PRO A 6 8.18 17.11 -3.43
CA PRO A 6 7.13 17.95 -3.99
C PRO A 6 6.60 17.46 -5.34
N PHE A 7 6.85 16.20 -5.69
CA PHE A 7 6.49 15.61 -6.97
C PHE A 7 5.68 14.34 -6.79
N SER A 8 4.81 14.03 -7.74
CA SER A 8 4.17 12.72 -7.80
C SER A 8 5.22 11.65 -8.07
N GLN A 9 5.17 10.55 -7.34
CA GLN A 9 6.08 9.42 -7.50
C GLN A 9 5.33 8.20 -8.02
N SER A 10 6.04 7.27 -8.62
CA SER A 10 5.52 5.95 -8.90
C SER A 10 5.46 5.16 -7.58
N TYR A 11 4.34 4.49 -7.36
CA TYR A 11 4.06 3.73 -6.16
C TYR A 11 3.87 2.26 -6.49
N TYR A 12 4.60 1.42 -5.79
CA TYR A 12 4.56 -0.03 -5.92
C TYR A 12 4.84 -0.65 -4.55
N ALA A 13 3.88 -1.39 -4.01
CA ALA A 13 4.06 -2.08 -2.73
C ALA A 13 3.53 -3.50 -2.80
N TRP A 14 4.44 -4.45 -2.62
CA TRP A 14 4.18 -5.89 -2.54
C TRP A 14 4.99 -6.50 -1.41
N SER A 15 4.33 -7.43 -0.67
CA SER A 15 4.93 -8.29 0.33
C SER A 15 5.00 -9.70 -0.22
N CYS A 16 6.19 -10.29 -0.21
CA CYS A 16 6.42 -11.66 -0.66
C CYS A 16 6.92 -12.49 0.52
N ALA A 17 6.29 -13.64 0.75
CA ALA A 17 6.78 -14.63 1.69
C ALA A 17 7.20 -15.88 0.92
N ALA A 18 8.22 -16.59 1.41
CA ALA A 18 8.61 -17.89 0.89
C ALA A 18 8.07 -18.98 1.82
N VAL A 19 7.41 -19.98 1.24
CA VAL A 19 6.95 -21.17 1.95
C VAL A 19 7.38 -22.41 1.19
N LYS A 20 7.62 -23.52 1.89
CA LYS A 20 8.07 -24.75 1.29
C LYS A 20 7.07 -25.24 0.25
N ALA A 21 7.53 -25.52 -0.96
CA ALA A 21 6.76 -26.21 -1.98
C ALA A 21 6.72 -27.71 -1.65
N ALA A 22 5.52 -28.29 -1.56
CA ALA A 22 5.31 -29.70 -1.29
C ALA A 22 4.03 -30.20 -1.95
N ASP A 23 4.00 -31.48 -2.34
CA ASP A 23 2.86 -32.06 -3.07
C ASP A 23 1.56 -32.03 -2.27
N ASP A 24 1.65 -32.02 -0.94
CA ASP A 24 0.52 -31.93 -0.02
C ASP A 24 0.15 -30.50 0.37
N LEU A 25 0.78 -29.49 -0.23
CA LEU A 25 0.40 -28.08 -0.03
C LEU A 25 -0.87 -27.76 -0.82
N LYS A 26 -1.89 -27.29 -0.08
CA LYS A 26 -3.12 -26.71 -0.62
C LYS A 26 -3.13 -25.22 -0.38
N TYR A 27 -3.23 -24.43 -1.44
CA TYR A 27 -3.44 -22.99 -1.36
C TYR A 27 -4.89 -22.67 -0.98
N VAL A 28 -5.05 -21.74 -0.07
CA VAL A 28 -6.35 -21.18 0.35
C VAL A 28 -6.35 -19.71 -0.04
N PHE A 29 -6.73 -19.44 -1.26
CA PHE A 29 -6.78 -18.10 -1.84
C PHE A 29 -8.21 -17.82 -2.31
N PRO A 30 -8.98 -17.01 -1.56
CA PRO A 30 -10.33 -16.62 -1.96
C PRO A 30 -10.33 -15.94 -3.33
N GLY A 31 -11.29 -16.30 -4.15
CA GLY A 31 -11.43 -15.76 -5.50
C GLY A 31 -12.19 -16.71 -6.41
N ARG A 32 -12.80 -16.18 -7.47
CA ARG A 32 -13.52 -16.96 -8.52
C ARG A 32 -12.74 -17.01 -9.82
N TRP A 33 -11.78 -16.10 -9.98
CA TRP A 33 -10.98 -15.93 -11.17
C TRP A 33 -9.53 -15.74 -10.81
N SER A 34 -8.64 -16.07 -11.75
CA SER A 34 -7.25 -15.68 -11.73
C SER A 34 -6.89 -14.86 -12.97
N ILE A 35 -5.99 -13.90 -12.82
CA ILE A 35 -5.34 -13.15 -13.89
C ILE A 35 -3.84 -13.39 -13.84
N GLY A 36 -3.15 -13.26 -15.00
CA GLY A 36 -1.69 -13.26 -15.07
C GLY A 36 -1.10 -11.87 -14.85
N HIS A 37 0.21 -11.73 -15.06
CA HIS A 37 0.90 -10.43 -15.00
C HIS A 37 0.41 -9.46 -16.06
N ASP A 38 0.08 -9.97 -17.25
CA ASP A 38 -0.42 -9.17 -18.36
C ASP A 38 -1.94 -9.24 -18.40
N TYR A 39 -2.58 -8.09 -18.34
CA TYR A 39 -4.04 -7.99 -18.39
C TYR A 39 -4.65 -8.46 -19.73
N ASP A 40 -3.83 -8.71 -20.73
CA ASP A 40 -4.24 -9.30 -22.01
C ASP A 40 -4.58 -10.79 -21.90
N VAL A 41 -4.17 -11.43 -20.81
CA VAL A 41 -4.50 -12.84 -20.55
C VAL A 41 -5.99 -12.93 -20.17
N PRO A 42 -6.75 -13.85 -20.77
CA PRO A 42 -8.14 -14.08 -20.37
C PRO A 42 -8.27 -14.39 -18.88
N LEU A 43 -9.37 -13.97 -18.26
CA LEU A 43 -9.74 -14.44 -16.93
C LEU A 43 -9.89 -15.96 -16.98
N GLU A 44 -9.18 -16.66 -16.08
CA GLU A 44 -9.30 -18.10 -15.91
C GLU A 44 -10.06 -18.41 -14.61
N PRO A 45 -10.93 -19.45 -14.62
CA PRO A 45 -11.59 -19.89 -13.39
C PRO A 45 -10.58 -20.29 -12.32
N TRP A 46 -10.89 -20.00 -11.08
CA TRP A 46 -10.09 -20.34 -9.90
C TRP A 46 -11.00 -20.89 -8.80
N PRO A 47 -10.60 -21.90 -8.03
CA PRO A 47 -9.33 -22.66 -8.15
C PRO A 47 -9.34 -23.76 -9.20
N VAL A 48 -10.50 -24.12 -9.75
CA VAL A 48 -10.61 -25.19 -10.76
C VAL A 48 -10.57 -24.56 -12.15
N ASP A 49 -9.58 -24.94 -12.95
CA ASP A 49 -9.41 -24.46 -14.32
C ASP A 49 -10.45 -25.04 -15.29
N ARG A 50 -10.49 -24.55 -16.52
CA ARG A 50 -11.41 -25.01 -17.58
C ARG A 50 -11.25 -26.49 -17.96
N ASN A 51 -10.13 -27.11 -17.56
CA ASN A 51 -9.85 -28.52 -17.78
C ASN A 51 -10.22 -29.40 -16.58
N GLY A 52 -10.82 -28.82 -15.54
CA GLY A 52 -11.22 -29.52 -14.33
C GLY A 52 -10.08 -29.79 -13.34
N ARG A 53 -8.90 -29.16 -13.51
CA ARG A 53 -7.79 -29.30 -12.57
C ARG A 53 -7.97 -28.31 -11.42
N ASP A 54 -7.86 -28.82 -10.20
CA ASP A 54 -7.83 -27.99 -8.99
C ASP A 54 -6.41 -27.44 -8.77
N LEU A 55 -6.17 -26.20 -9.22
CA LEU A 55 -4.89 -25.51 -9.15
C LEU A 55 -4.56 -25.05 -7.72
N SER A 56 -5.49 -25.16 -6.78
CA SER A 56 -5.19 -24.90 -5.37
C SER A 56 -4.21 -25.91 -4.75
N TRP A 57 -4.04 -27.09 -5.36
CA TRP A 57 -3.02 -28.04 -4.94
C TRP A 57 -1.71 -27.80 -5.70
N TYR A 58 -0.60 -27.67 -4.96
CA TYR A 58 0.72 -27.46 -5.56
C TYR A 58 1.04 -28.53 -6.63
N ARG A 59 0.81 -29.83 -6.32
CA ARG A 59 1.04 -30.96 -7.22
C ARG A 59 0.33 -30.88 -8.57
N ASN A 60 -0.75 -30.11 -8.67
CA ASN A 60 -1.53 -29.98 -9.90
C ASN A 60 -0.99 -28.89 -10.86
N ASN A 61 0.12 -28.24 -10.50
CA ASN A 61 0.72 -27.14 -11.26
C ASN A 61 1.94 -27.55 -12.10
N ALA A 62 2.11 -28.83 -12.41
CA ALA A 62 3.25 -29.41 -13.12
C ALA A 62 3.27 -29.13 -14.63
N THR A 63 2.65 -28.08 -15.12
CA THR A 63 2.75 -27.64 -16.51
C THR A 63 3.99 -26.77 -16.73
N PRO A 64 4.59 -26.72 -17.96
CA PRO A 64 5.77 -25.91 -18.22
C PRO A 64 5.58 -24.40 -17.86
N GLY A 65 6.67 -23.76 -17.45
CA GLY A 65 6.75 -22.34 -17.09
C GLY A 65 6.30 -22.04 -15.66
N SER A 66 6.81 -20.96 -15.09
CA SER A 66 6.38 -20.44 -13.81
C SER A 66 4.91 -20.01 -13.83
N LYS A 67 4.23 -20.15 -12.70
CA LYS A 67 2.81 -19.80 -12.57
C LYS A 67 2.66 -18.55 -11.71
N SER A 68 1.72 -17.72 -12.12
CA SER A 68 1.36 -16.50 -11.42
C SER A 68 -0.16 -16.39 -11.40
N TYR A 69 -0.76 -16.70 -10.26
CA TYR A 69 -2.21 -16.62 -10.09
C TYR A 69 -2.55 -15.43 -9.20
N PHE A 70 -3.00 -14.32 -9.78
CA PHE A 70 -3.60 -13.24 -9.05
C PHE A 70 -5.09 -13.54 -8.87
N THR A 71 -5.50 -13.91 -7.65
CA THR A 71 -6.87 -14.30 -7.39
C THR A 71 -7.77 -13.09 -7.18
N VAL A 72 -8.88 -13.05 -7.90
CA VAL A 72 -9.81 -11.92 -7.94
C VAL A 72 -11.26 -12.40 -7.97
N GLY A 73 -12.20 -11.46 -7.82
CA GLY A 73 -13.64 -11.74 -7.90
C GLY A 73 -14.31 -12.05 -6.57
N GLU A 74 -13.56 -12.00 -5.46
CA GLU A 74 -14.09 -12.19 -4.11
C GLU A 74 -13.42 -11.23 -3.13
N ARG A 75 -14.21 -10.60 -2.23
CA ARG A 75 -13.72 -9.75 -1.17
C ARG A 75 -13.40 -10.60 0.05
N ALA A 76 -12.13 -10.70 0.39
CA ALA A 76 -11.69 -11.41 1.59
C ALA A 76 -10.44 -10.73 2.18
N ASP A 77 -10.33 -10.74 3.50
CA ASP A 77 -9.24 -10.13 4.26
C ASP A 77 -8.07 -11.10 4.50
N PHE A 78 -8.16 -12.32 4.01
CA PHE A 78 -7.19 -13.37 4.29
C PHE A 78 -6.88 -14.22 3.06
N TYR A 79 -5.76 -14.92 3.11
CA TYR A 79 -5.38 -16.04 2.25
C TYR A 79 -4.23 -16.82 2.91
N GLY A 80 -3.86 -17.96 2.35
CA GLY A 80 -2.73 -18.75 2.85
C GLY A 80 -2.61 -20.13 2.22
N GLY A 81 -2.14 -21.09 3.01
CA GLY A 81 -2.00 -22.47 2.59
C GLY A 81 -2.00 -23.45 3.77
N TRP A 82 -2.18 -24.70 3.44
CA TRP A 82 -2.25 -25.80 4.39
C TRP A 82 -1.55 -27.03 3.84
N TYR A 83 -0.70 -27.64 4.66
CA TYR A 83 -0.01 -28.91 4.38
C TYR A 83 -0.82 -30.04 5.01
N GLU A 84 -1.35 -30.91 4.16
CA GLU A 84 -2.25 -31.99 4.56
C GLU A 84 -1.59 -32.98 5.55
N THR A 85 -0.35 -33.39 5.25
CA THR A 85 0.36 -34.40 6.05
C THR A 85 0.69 -33.95 7.46
N SER A 86 1.07 -32.69 7.64
CA SER A 86 1.46 -32.14 8.92
C SER A 86 0.32 -31.48 9.69
N ASP A 87 -0.86 -31.33 9.06
CA ASP A 87 -1.98 -30.49 9.56
C ASP A 87 -1.49 -29.14 10.08
N ALA A 88 -0.64 -28.48 9.29
CA ALA A 88 -0.07 -27.19 9.58
C ALA A 88 -0.22 -26.26 8.37
N GLY A 89 -0.29 -24.96 8.61
CA GLY A 89 -0.47 -24.01 7.54
C GLY A 89 0.14 -22.65 7.84
N PHE A 90 0.02 -21.79 6.89
CA PHE A 90 0.38 -20.37 6.99
C PHE A 90 -0.78 -19.52 6.50
N GLY A 91 -0.85 -18.31 6.98
CA GLY A 91 -1.85 -17.34 6.53
C GLY A 91 -1.31 -15.93 6.49
N HIS A 92 -1.98 -15.14 5.71
CA HIS A 92 -1.87 -13.68 5.66
C HIS A 92 -3.24 -13.09 5.97
N TRP A 93 -3.24 -12.03 6.74
CA TRP A 93 -4.42 -11.20 6.98
C TRP A 93 -4.09 -9.74 6.79
N SER A 94 -4.93 -9.05 6.04
CA SER A 94 -5.01 -7.60 5.92
C SER A 94 -6.42 -7.24 5.51
N ARG A 95 -6.88 -6.02 5.82
CA ARG A 95 -8.13 -5.55 5.24
C ARG A 95 -8.02 -5.59 3.72
N TYR A 96 -9.08 -6.01 3.06
CA TYR A 96 -9.13 -6.05 1.61
C TYR A 96 -8.83 -4.68 0.98
N GLU A 97 -9.35 -3.59 1.58
CA GLU A 97 -9.10 -2.22 1.12
C GLU A 97 -7.62 -1.83 1.20
N ASP A 98 -6.90 -2.41 2.16
CA ASP A 98 -5.47 -2.15 2.33
C ASP A 98 -4.62 -2.98 1.36
N MET A 99 -4.93 -4.28 1.21
CA MET A 99 -4.14 -5.21 0.39
C MET A 99 -5.05 -6.06 -0.49
N PRO A 100 -5.65 -5.48 -1.56
CA PRO A 100 -6.56 -6.21 -2.46
C PRO A 100 -5.84 -7.21 -3.36
N GLY A 101 -4.54 -7.01 -3.61
CA GLY A 101 -3.74 -7.89 -4.45
C GLY A 101 -3.33 -9.15 -3.70
N ARG A 102 -3.68 -10.30 -4.26
CA ARG A 102 -3.32 -11.62 -3.74
C ARG A 102 -2.76 -12.46 -4.86
N LYS A 103 -1.58 -13.03 -4.65
CA LYS A 103 -0.90 -13.80 -5.69
C LYS A 103 -0.27 -15.06 -5.11
N VAL A 104 -0.39 -16.16 -5.85
CA VAL A 104 0.46 -17.33 -5.71
C VAL A 104 1.48 -17.31 -6.84
N TRP A 105 2.76 -17.36 -6.50
CA TRP A 105 3.84 -17.62 -7.44
C TRP A 105 4.38 -19.03 -7.24
N ILE A 106 4.46 -19.79 -8.34
CA ILE A 106 5.03 -21.15 -8.37
C ILE A 106 6.12 -21.14 -9.40
N TRP A 107 7.33 -21.50 -9.00
CA TRP A 107 8.45 -21.66 -9.92
C TRP A 107 8.20 -22.79 -10.91
N ASP A 108 8.77 -22.68 -12.09
CA ASP A 108 8.75 -23.74 -13.08
C ASP A 108 9.26 -25.05 -12.45
N LEU A 109 8.48 -26.13 -12.57
CA LEU A 109 8.84 -27.47 -12.08
C LEU A 109 9.77 -28.20 -13.07
N SER A 110 10.54 -27.46 -13.84
CA SER A 110 11.61 -27.92 -14.72
C SER A 110 12.96 -27.38 -14.24
N ARG A 111 14.04 -27.77 -14.95
CA ARG A 111 15.39 -27.31 -14.61
C ARG A 111 15.54 -25.78 -14.53
N SER A 112 14.77 -25.04 -15.30
CA SER A 112 14.80 -23.56 -15.24
C SER A 112 14.29 -22.99 -13.91
N GLY A 113 13.39 -23.70 -13.23
CA GLY A 113 12.93 -23.35 -11.89
C GLY A 113 13.79 -23.94 -10.77
N GLU A 114 14.42 -25.10 -11.00
CA GLU A 114 15.28 -25.77 -10.00
C GLU A 114 16.55 -24.97 -9.67
N ILE A 115 17.04 -24.13 -10.58
CA ILE A 115 18.18 -23.26 -10.32
C ILE A 115 17.98 -22.37 -9.06
N TRP A 116 16.75 -22.01 -8.73
CA TRP A 116 16.44 -21.20 -7.59
C TRP A 116 16.60 -21.92 -6.25
N VAL A 117 16.53 -23.25 -6.26
CA VAL A 117 16.85 -24.09 -5.09
C VAL A 117 18.30 -23.88 -4.68
N ASP A 118 19.21 -23.94 -5.65
CA ASP A 118 20.64 -23.74 -5.37
C ASP A 118 20.99 -22.29 -5.00
N LEU A 119 20.29 -21.33 -5.58
CA LEU A 119 20.59 -19.90 -5.39
C LEU A 119 19.96 -19.29 -4.14
N LEU A 120 18.79 -19.77 -3.68
CA LEU A 120 18.02 -19.09 -2.65
C LEU A 120 17.68 -19.94 -1.42
N THR A 121 17.58 -21.27 -1.54
CA THR A 121 17.11 -22.12 -0.44
C THR A 121 18.13 -23.17 0.03
N ASP A 122 19.30 -23.25 -0.61
CA ASP A 122 20.37 -24.19 -0.29
C ASP A 122 19.86 -25.64 -0.20
N ARG A 123 19.57 -26.12 1.04
CA ARG A 123 19.12 -27.51 1.30
C ARG A 123 17.64 -27.64 1.62
N ASP A 124 16.89 -26.54 1.66
CA ASP A 124 15.49 -26.55 2.08
C ASP A 124 14.52 -26.93 0.94
N GLY A 125 15.05 -27.11 -0.27
CA GLY A 125 14.27 -27.52 -1.45
C GLY A 125 13.53 -26.35 -2.09
N GLN A 126 12.59 -26.66 -2.99
CA GLN A 126 11.83 -25.65 -3.72
C GLN A 126 10.84 -24.91 -2.81
N TYR A 127 10.60 -23.65 -3.12
CA TYR A 127 9.64 -22.81 -2.45
C TYR A 127 8.60 -22.23 -3.41
N THR A 128 7.51 -21.76 -2.87
CA THR A 128 6.46 -21.01 -3.56
C THR A 128 6.20 -19.72 -2.79
N GLU A 129 5.68 -18.71 -3.49
CA GLU A 129 5.54 -17.38 -2.90
C GLU A 129 4.06 -16.98 -2.79
N PRO A 130 3.47 -17.06 -1.60
CA PRO A 130 2.26 -16.30 -1.29
C PRO A 130 2.62 -14.81 -1.19
N GLN A 131 1.88 -13.96 -1.91
CA GLN A 131 2.19 -12.54 -2.01
C GLN A 131 0.95 -11.69 -1.80
N ALA A 132 1.16 -10.48 -1.26
CA ALA A 132 0.13 -9.46 -1.06
C ALA A 132 0.54 -8.14 -1.70
N GLY A 133 -0.42 -7.38 -2.23
CA GLY A 133 -0.16 -6.10 -2.89
C GLY A 133 -1.21 -5.03 -2.61
N ARG A 134 -0.75 -3.77 -2.61
CA ARG A 134 -1.62 -2.58 -2.54
C ARG A 134 -2.46 -2.40 -3.81
N LEU A 135 -2.09 -3.05 -4.90
CA LEU A 135 -2.76 -3.06 -6.19
C LEU A 135 -3.17 -4.48 -6.55
N LEU A 136 -4.08 -4.66 -7.49
CA LEU A 136 -4.60 -5.98 -7.84
C LEU A 136 -3.58 -6.85 -8.57
N ASN A 137 -2.63 -6.25 -9.27
CA ASN A 137 -1.60 -6.94 -10.03
C ASN A 137 -0.22 -6.41 -9.67
N GLN A 138 0.77 -7.28 -9.64
CA GLN A 138 2.16 -6.93 -9.32
C GLN A 138 2.82 -6.07 -10.42
N SER A 139 2.30 -6.08 -11.64
CA SER A 139 2.76 -5.20 -12.72
C SER A 139 2.21 -3.77 -12.60
N ASP A 140 1.18 -3.57 -11.79
CA ASP A 140 0.58 -2.26 -11.63
C ASP A 140 1.45 -1.33 -10.79
N HIS A 141 1.45 -0.08 -11.19
CA HIS A 141 2.04 1.02 -10.43
C HIS A 141 0.97 2.09 -10.20
N GLY A 142 0.86 2.55 -8.97
CA GLY A 142 -0.03 3.64 -8.60
C GLY A 142 0.67 4.99 -8.63
N ASP A 143 -0.12 6.05 -8.55
CA ASP A 143 0.37 7.39 -8.30
C ASP A 143 0.49 7.64 -6.80
N PHE A 144 1.65 8.09 -6.35
CA PHE A 144 1.89 8.50 -4.98
C PHE A 144 2.05 10.02 -4.94
N ALA A 145 1.00 10.69 -4.50
CA ALA A 145 0.92 12.15 -4.55
C ALA A 145 2.04 12.84 -3.75
N PRO A 146 2.42 14.07 -4.09
CA PRO A 146 3.42 14.83 -3.36
C PRO A 146 3.05 14.95 -1.88
N GLY A 147 4.02 14.77 -0.97
CA GLY A 147 3.85 14.92 0.48
C GLY A 147 2.83 13.98 1.11
N SER A 148 2.41 12.92 0.41
CA SER A 148 1.44 11.97 0.94
C SER A 148 2.11 10.82 1.68
N ALA A 149 1.33 10.18 2.58
CA ALA A 149 1.71 8.96 3.26
C ALA A 149 0.68 7.87 2.96
N ASP A 150 1.12 6.61 2.87
CA ASP A 150 0.27 5.44 2.81
C ASP A 150 0.59 4.51 3.97
N ARG A 151 -0.45 3.99 4.61
CA ARG A 151 -0.35 3.13 5.78
C ARG A 151 -1.30 1.97 5.65
N TRP A 152 -0.80 0.78 5.94
CA TRP A 152 -1.60 -0.43 6.01
C TRP A 152 -1.10 -1.34 7.11
N ARG A 153 -1.88 -2.36 7.44
CA ARG A 153 -1.51 -3.40 8.37
C ARG A 153 -1.69 -4.75 7.71
N GLU A 154 -0.65 -5.55 7.77
CA GLU A 154 -0.70 -6.95 7.37
C GLU A 154 -0.12 -7.82 8.49
N GLN A 155 -0.57 -9.06 8.56
CA GLN A 155 -0.11 -10.05 9.52
C GLN A 155 0.14 -11.36 8.80
N TRP A 156 1.35 -11.89 8.93
CA TRP A 156 1.72 -13.22 8.52
C TRP A 156 1.74 -14.11 9.76
N PHE A 157 1.17 -15.30 9.67
CA PHE A 157 1.05 -16.18 10.81
C PHE A 157 1.09 -17.65 10.39
N PRO A 158 1.71 -18.55 11.21
CA PRO A 158 1.51 -19.98 11.12
C PRO A 158 0.25 -20.40 11.88
N TYR A 159 -0.32 -21.54 11.50
CA TYR A 159 -1.38 -22.20 12.26
C TYR A 159 -1.26 -23.71 12.10
N ARG A 160 -1.93 -24.48 12.96
CA ARG A 160 -1.86 -25.94 12.92
C ARG A 160 -3.06 -26.60 13.57
N GLY A 161 -3.25 -27.88 13.25
CA GLY A 161 -4.12 -28.79 13.99
C GLY A 161 -5.61 -28.53 13.82
N ILE A 162 -6.03 -27.77 12.79
CA ILE A 162 -7.45 -27.47 12.55
C ILE A 162 -7.92 -27.80 11.14
N GLY A 163 -7.02 -28.29 10.25
CA GLY A 163 -7.30 -28.43 8.83
C GLY A 163 -7.15 -27.11 8.07
N PRO A 164 -7.54 -27.07 6.79
CA PRO A 164 -7.44 -25.87 5.96
C PRO A 164 -8.34 -24.74 6.49
N MET A 165 -7.81 -23.52 6.56
CA MET A 165 -8.60 -22.38 6.98
C MET A 165 -9.71 -22.05 5.97
N VAL A 166 -10.86 -21.60 6.48
CA VAL A 166 -11.95 -21.02 5.69
C VAL A 166 -12.17 -19.56 6.02
N GLN A 167 -11.60 -19.10 7.15
CA GLN A 167 -11.62 -17.70 7.59
C GLN A 167 -10.45 -17.43 8.52
N ALA A 168 -9.93 -16.22 8.49
CA ALA A 168 -8.95 -15.74 9.44
C ALA A 168 -9.20 -14.27 9.82
N SER A 169 -8.75 -13.92 11.01
CA SER A 169 -8.75 -12.56 11.55
C SER A 169 -7.44 -12.30 12.30
N PRO A 170 -7.17 -11.08 12.78
CA PRO A 170 -6.03 -10.82 13.65
C PRO A 170 -6.00 -11.61 14.95
N HIS A 171 -7.10 -12.29 15.31
CA HIS A 171 -7.28 -12.98 16.57
C HIS A 171 -7.28 -14.49 16.45
N ALA A 172 -7.82 -15.04 15.37
CA ALA A 172 -8.01 -16.49 15.22
C ALA A 172 -8.07 -16.92 13.76
N VAL A 173 -7.75 -18.18 13.52
CA VAL A 173 -7.96 -18.91 12.27
C VAL A 173 -9.09 -19.93 12.50
N LEU A 174 -10.02 -20.01 11.57
CA LEU A 174 -11.16 -20.92 11.58
C LEU A 174 -11.07 -21.94 10.46
N ASN A 175 -11.28 -23.20 10.77
CA ASN A 175 -11.75 -24.22 9.86
C ASN A 175 -13.22 -24.54 10.18
N ALA A 176 -14.05 -24.68 9.15
CA ALA A 176 -15.45 -25.09 9.26
C ALA A 176 -15.77 -26.04 8.09
N ALA A 177 -15.96 -27.30 8.37
CA ALA A 177 -16.25 -28.32 7.37
C ALA A 177 -17.59 -28.98 7.68
N ARG A 178 -18.56 -28.82 6.76
CA ARG A 178 -19.85 -29.50 6.86
C ARG A 178 -19.75 -30.92 6.36
N GLU A 179 -20.12 -31.88 7.18
CA GLU A 179 -20.18 -33.31 6.86
C GLU A 179 -21.58 -33.84 7.17
N GLY A 180 -22.46 -33.79 6.17
CA GLY A 180 -23.87 -34.15 6.34
C GLY A 180 -24.59 -33.24 7.32
N ALA A 181 -25.10 -33.82 8.41
CA ALA A 181 -25.78 -33.11 9.50
C ALA A 181 -24.82 -32.58 10.58
N SER A 182 -23.52 -32.70 10.42
CA SER A 182 -22.52 -32.20 11.37
C SER A 182 -21.69 -31.11 10.77
N LEU A 183 -21.30 -30.11 11.57
CA LEU A 183 -20.31 -29.09 11.26
C LEU A 183 -19.09 -29.30 12.15
N ARG A 184 -18.00 -29.74 11.53
CA ARG A 184 -16.71 -29.83 12.21
C ARG A 184 -16.08 -28.47 12.27
N LEU A 185 -15.83 -27.95 13.47
CA LEU A 185 -15.17 -26.68 13.71
C LEU A 185 -13.80 -26.89 14.33
N GLY A 186 -12.83 -26.08 13.87
CA GLY A 186 -11.51 -25.93 14.45
C GLY A 186 -11.13 -24.46 14.54
N LEU A 187 -10.72 -24.01 15.72
CA LEU A 187 -10.17 -22.68 15.95
C LEU A 187 -8.72 -22.79 16.40
N PHE A 188 -7.86 -21.98 15.80
CA PHE A 188 -6.49 -21.75 16.26
C PHE A 188 -6.37 -20.28 16.68
N ALA A 189 -6.04 -20.03 17.94
CA ALA A 189 -5.95 -18.68 18.48
C ALA A 189 -4.59 -18.05 18.14
N LEU A 190 -4.59 -16.94 17.40
CA LEU A 190 -3.39 -16.15 17.13
C LEU A 190 -3.04 -15.20 18.29
N ARG A 191 -4.06 -14.84 19.09
CA ARG A 191 -3.97 -14.00 20.28
C ARG A 191 -4.91 -14.56 21.36
N PRO A 192 -4.77 -14.15 22.62
CA PRO A 192 -5.76 -14.53 23.63
C PRO A 192 -7.17 -14.13 23.19
N VAL A 193 -8.10 -15.10 23.31
CA VAL A 193 -9.52 -14.96 22.96
C VAL A 193 -10.35 -15.36 24.17
N ALA A 194 -11.37 -14.59 24.50
CA ALA A 194 -12.36 -14.90 25.52
C ALA A 194 -13.73 -14.40 25.04
N GLU A 195 -14.34 -15.14 24.09
CA GLU A 195 -15.54 -14.74 23.37
C GLU A 195 -16.57 -15.87 23.29
N ASP A 196 -17.82 -15.53 23.03
CA ASP A 196 -18.84 -16.52 22.70
C ASP A 196 -18.68 -16.95 21.25
N LEU A 197 -18.58 -18.26 21.04
CA LEU A 197 -18.73 -18.88 19.74
C LEU A 197 -20.20 -19.18 19.51
N VAL A 198 -20.74 -18.65 18.42
CA VAL A 198 -22.13 -18.87 18.01
C VAL A 198 -22.13 -19.48 16.62
N VAL A 199 -22.92 -20.55 16.45
CA VAL A 199 -23.21 -21.14 15.15
C VAL A 199 -24.68 -21.01 14.86
N SER A 200 -25.01 -20.49 13.68
CA SER A 200 -26.41 -20.38 13.21
C SER A 200 -26.55 -20.94 11.80
N ALA A 201 -27.74 -21.43 11.49
CA ALA A 201 -28.15 -21.85 10.16
C ALA A 201 -29.40 -21.09 9.74
N ALA A 202 -29.38 -20.45 8.56
CA ALA A 202 -30.47 -19.62 8.08
C ALA A 202 -31.00 -18.62 9.12
N GLY A 203 -30.08 -18.03 9.92
CA GLY A 203 -30.41 -17.07 10.98
C GLY A 203 -30.89 -17.68 12.32
N THR A 204 -31.07 -19.01 12.41
CA THR A 204 -31.44 -19.69 13.65
C THR A 204 -30.20 -20.14 14.40
N GLU A 205 -30.01 -19.73 15.66
CA GLU A 205 -28.92 -20.18 16.52
C GLU A 205 -29.05 -21.67 16.82
N LEU A 206 -27.99 -22.44 16.51
CA LEU A 206 -27.91 -23.87 16.74
C LEU A 206 -27.00 -24.22 17.92
N HIS A 207 -25.98 -23.39 18.12
CA HIS A 207 -24.98 -23.61 19.17
C HIS A 207 -24.43 -22.30 19.70
N ARG A 208 -24.21 -22.26 21.03
CA ARG A 208 -23.49 -21.17 21.71
C ARG A 208 -22.60 -21.76 22.80
N GLU A 209 -21.36 -21.31 22.83
CA GLU A 209 -20.40 -21.73 23.85
C GLU A 209 -19.38 -20.62 24.13
N ARG A 210 -19.03 -20.43 25.38
CA ARG A 210 -17.93 -19.54 25.77
C ARG A 210 -16.58 -20.20 25.49
N VAL A 211 -15.80 -19.62 24.56
CA VAL A 211 -14.46 -20.08 24.21
C VAL A 211 -13.42 -19.18 24.83
N VAL A 212 -12.49 -19.78 25.59
CA VAL A 212 -11.37 -19.08 26.24
C VAL A 212 -10.07 -19.78 25.83
N LEU A 213 -9.24 -19.08 25.06
CA LEU A 213 -7.99 -19.60 24.51
C LEU A 213 -6.85 -18.61 24.74
N ARG A 214 -5.68 -19.13 25.07
CA ARG A 214 -4.41 -18.40 24.95
C ARG A 214 -3.92 -18.46 23.51
N ALA A 215 -2.97 -17.60 23.16
CA ALA A 215 -2.30 -17.69 21.86
C ALA A 215 -1.75 -19.11 21.62
N GLU A 216 -1.84 -19.58 20.38
CA GLU A 216 -1.42 -20.91 19.89
C GLU A 216 -2.24 -22.10 20.42
N GLN A 217 -3.29 -21.86 21.19
CA GLN A 217 -4.20 -22.92 21.60
C GLN A 217 -5.23 -23.24 20.51
N ILE A 218 -5.61 -24.51 20.50
CA ILE A 218 -6.58 -25.08 19.56
C ILE A 218 -7.85 -25.41 20.33
N TRP A 219 -8.99 -25.13 19.73
CA TRP A 219 -10.31 -25.61 20.15
C TRP A 219 -10.97 -26.32 18.97
N LYS A 220 -11.58 -27.49 19.21
CA LYS A 220 -12.29 -28.26 18.18
C LYS A 220 -13.61 -28.77 18.74
N LYS A 221 -14.63 -28.79 17.89
CA LYS A 221 -15.93 -29.35 18.21
C LYS A 221 -16.71 -29.70 16.96
N ASP A 222 -17.43 -30.82 17.04
CA ASP A 222 -18.45 -31.18 16.07
C ASP A 222 -19.80 -30.66 16.57
N ILE A 223 -20.48 -29.86 15.75
CA ILE A 223 -21.79 -29.25 16.05
C ILE A 223 -22.85 -29.96 15.23
N ASP A 224 -23.86 -30.47 15.91
CA ASP A 224 -25.05 -31.03 15.27
C ASP A 224 -25.86 -29.88 14.61
N LEU A 225 -26.06 -29.96 13.32
CA LEU A 225 -26.86 -29.01 12.57
C LEU A 225 -28.37 -29.27 12.65
N ALA A 226 -28.78 -30.28 13.42
CA ALA A 226 -30.14 -30.55 13.91
C ALA A 226 -31.28 -30.12 12.98
N GLY A 227 -31.37 -30.73 11.79
CA GLY A 227 -32.46 -30.48 10.85
C GLY A 227 -32.35 -29.24 9.97
N ALA A 228 -31.20 -28.53 10.01
CA ALA A 228 -30.94 -27.50 9.03
C ALA A 228 -30.83 -28.10 7.62
N ALA A 229 -31.47 -27.47 6.63
CA ALA A 229 -31.41 -27.94 5.26
C ALA A 229 -29.94 -28.08 4.78
N PRO A 230 -29.63 -29.07 3.89
CA PRO A 230 -28.26 -29.31 3.44
C PRO A 230 -27.58 -28.09 2.84
N ASP A 231 -28.32 -27.20 2.24
CA ASP A 231 -27.91 -25.96 1.59
C ASP A 231 -28.14 -24.70 2.44
N ALA A 232 -28.61 -24.85 3.68
CA ALA A 232 -28.84 -23.71 4.55
C ALA A 232 -27.56 -22.92 4.77
N PRO A 233 -27.57 -21.59 4.57
CA PRO A 233 -26.39 -20.77 4.85
C PRO A 233 -26.04 -20.83 6.33
N LEU A 234 -24.78 -21.08 6.60
CA LEU A 234 -24.21 -21.16 7.95
C LEU A 234 -23.49 -19.85 8.28
N GLU A 235 -23.58 -19.45 9.52
CA GLU A 235 -22.73 -18.41 10.10
C GLU A 235 -22.04 -18.95 11.35
N VAL A 236 -20.72 -18.74 11.43
CA VAL A 236 -19.91 -18.99 12.63
C VAL A 236 -19.36 -17.65 13.09
N ARG A 237 -19.67 -17.27 14.31
CA ARG A 237 -19.26 -16.00 14.90
C ARG A 237 -18.51 -16.22 16.21
N LEU A 238 -17.34 -15.61 16.33
CA LEU A 238 -16.54 -15.57 17.57
C LEU A 238 -16.56 -14.15 18.11
N GLY A 239 -17.59 -13.80 18.86
CA GLY A 239 -17.83 -12.43 19.31
C GLY A 239 -17.76 -11.41 18.18
N ASP A 240 -16.97 -10.35 18.34
CA ASP A 240 -16.62 -9.36 17.32
C ASP A 240 -15.25 -9.65 16.63
N LYS A 241 -14.61 -10.77 16.99
CA LYS A 241 -13.22 -11.07 16.56
C LYS A 241 -13.15 -11.80 15.23
N LEU A 242 -14.15 -12.62 14.90
CA LEU A 242 -14.17 -13.36 13.64
C LEU A 242 -15.62 -13.68 13.27
N VAL A 243 -15.92 -13.52 11.98
CA VAL A 243 -17.22 -13.92 11.38
C VAL A 243 -16.94 -14.67 10.09
N HIS A 244 -17.56 -15.83 9.95
CA HIS A 244 -17.57 -16.62 8.72
C HIS A 244 -19.01 -16.92 8.33
N ALA A 245 -19.38 -16.60 7.10
CA ALA A 245 -20.71 -16.89 6.56
C ALA A 245 -20.56 -17.64 5.24
N THR A 246 -21.45 -18.63 5.01
CA THR A 246 -21.46 -19.42 3.78
C THR A 246 -22.56 -18.97 2.82
N ALA A 247 -23.17 -17.80 3.04
CA ALA A 247 -24.19 -17.27 2.13
C ALA A 247 -23.62 -17.08 0.73
N PRO A 248 -24.20 -17.73 -0.31
CA PRO A 248 -23.69 -17.61 -1.66
C PRO A 248 -23.67 -16.16 -2.14
N GLY A 249 -22.54 -15.71 -2.72
CA GLY A 249 -22.40 -14.39 -3.32
C GLY A 249 -22.23 -13.22 -2.34
N SER A 250 -22.17 -13.47 -1.02
CA SER A 250 -22.01 -12.40 -0.02
C SER A 250 -20.72 -11.59 -0.20
N ASP A 251 -19.66 -12.22 -0.67
CA ASP A 251 -18.35 -11.64 -0.83
C ASP A 251 -17.92 -11.47 -2.31
N ASP A 252 -18.86 -11.70 -3.23
CA ASP A 252 -18.63 -11.59 -4.67
C ASP A 252 -18.36 -10.16 -5.11
N LEU A 253 -17.33 -9.99 -5.96
CA LEU A 253 -16.98 -8.72 -6.59
C LEU A 253 -17.30 -8.77 -8.08
N GLU A 254 -18.19 -7.90 -8.55
CA GLU A 254 -18.61 -7.79 -9.94
C GLU A 254 -18.01 -6.58 -10.67
N ARG A 255 -16.97 -5.97 -10.12
CA ARG A 255 -16.28 -4.85 -10.78
C ARG A 255 -15.62 -5.32 -12.08
N PRO A 256 -15.45 -4.45 -13.08
CA PRO A 256 -14.64 -4.78 -14.25
C PRO A 256 -13.21 -5.16 -13.84
N LEU A 257 -12.73 -6.31 -14.31
CA LEU A 257 -11.38 -6.83 -14.06
C LEU A 257 -10.46 -6.67 -15.29
N ARG A 258 -10.98 -6.11 -16.36
CA ARG A 258 -10.23 -5.77 -17.57
C ARG A 258 -10.31 -4.28 -17.82
N PHE A 259 -9.22 -3.75 -18.33
CA PHE A 259 -9.18 -2.39 -18.85
C PHE A 259 -8.43 -2.39 -20.19
N SER A 260 -8.73 -1.42 -21.02
CA SER A 260 -8.04 -1.23 -22.28
C SER A 260 -7.00 -0.11 -22.09
N ALA A 261 -5.78 -0.35 -22.55
CA ALA A 261 -4.78 0.69 -22.62
C ALA A 261 -5.26 1.80 -23.59
N PRO A 262 -5.01 3.08 -23.29
CA PRO A 262 -5.35 4.17 -24.21
C PRO A 262 -4.55 4.03 -25.51
N THR A 263 -5.27 3.99 -26.64
CA THR A 263 -4.68 3.85 -27.98
C THR A 263 -4.96 5.09 -28.83
N GLY A 264 -4.18 5.28 -29.89
CA GLY A 264 -4.35 6.38 -30.84
C GLY A 264 -3.51 7.63 -30.52
N GLY A 265 -3.71 8.67 -31.33
CA GLY A 265 -2.90 9.89 -31.32
C GLY A 265 -3.67 11.16 -30.92
N SER A 266 -4.87 11.06 -30.36
CA SER A 266 -5.54 12.22 -29.80
C SER A 266 -4.77 12.79 -28.61
N ALA A 267 -4.89 14.08 -28.33
CA ALA A 267 -4.22 14.72 -27.20
C ALA A 267 -4.50 14.00 -25.88
N GLU A 268 -5.75 13.61 -25.63
CA GLU A 268 -6.13 12.86 -24.45
C GLU A 268 -5.50 11.46 -24.42
N ALA A 269 -5.49 10.71 -25.53
CA ALA A 269 -4.85 9.41 -25.59
C ALA A 269 -3.34 9.51 -25.33
N LEU A 270 -2.66 10.49 -25.92
CA LEU A 270 -1.25 10.75 -25.68
C LEU A 270 -0.97 11.14 -24.22
N TYR A 271 -1.83 11.97 -23.62
CA TYR A 271 -1.74 12.32 -22.21
C TYR A 271 -1.85 11.06 -21.31
N LEU A 272 -2.83 10.20 -21.55
CA LEU A 272 -3.03 8.98 -20.77
C LEU A 272 -1.88 7.98 -20.97
N GLN A 273 -1.32 7.87 -22.19
CA GLN A 273 -0.10 7.08 -22.43
C GLN A 273 1.08 7.65 -21.62
N GLY A 274 1.24 8.97 -21.59
CA GLY A 274 2.24 9.65 -20.77
C GLY A 274 2.07 9.32 -19.27
N ARG A 275 0.83 9.31 -18.75
CA ARG A 275 0.54 8.91 -17.36
C ARG A 275 0.94 7.47 -17.07
N GLY A 276 0.71 6.54 -17.99
CA GLY A 276 1.15 5.14 -17.87
C GLY A 276 2.67 5.04 -17.76
N LEU A 277 3.39 5.67 -18.69
CA LEU A 277 4.85 5.71 -18.72
C LEU A 277 5.45 6.36 -17.45
N GLU A 278 4.80 7.38 -16.93
CA GLU A 278 5.24 8.04 -15.70
C GLU A 278 5.14 7.08 -14.48
N ARG A 279 4.06 6.31 -14.38
CA ARG A 279 3.92 5.26 -13.36
C ARG A 279 4.99 4.19 -13.48
N GLU A 280 5.39 3.84 -14.70
CA GLU A 280 6.50 2.92 -14.98
C GLU A 280 7.90 3.55 -14.76
N ARG A 281 7.97 4.81 -14.28
CA ARG A 281 9.21 5.60 -14.11
C ARG A 281 9.97 5.89 -15.42
N ARG A 282 9.34 5.74 -16.54
CA ARG A 282 9.86 6.08 -17.88
C ARG A 282 9.64 7.58 -18.17
N LEU A 283 10.26 8.44 -17.32
CA LEU A 283 9.92 9.86 -17.24
C LEU A 283 10.24 10.63 -18.51
N SER A 284 11.30 10.26 -19.24
CA SER A 284 11.65 10.89 -20.52
C SER A 284 10.58 10.62 -21.57
N GLU A 285 10.18 9.36 -21.71
CA GLU A 285 9.16 8.95 -22.66
C GLU A 285 7.77 9.50 -22.30
N ALA A 286 7.47 9.59 -20.99
CA ALA A 286 6.26 10.26 -20.52
C ALA A 286 6.24 11.73 -20.94
N LEU A 287 7.36 12.44 -20.78
CA LEU A 287 7.49 13.83 -21.21
C LEU A 287 7.28 13.99 -22.72
N ASP A 288 7.84 13.09 -23.53
CA ASP A 288 7.64 13.11 -25.00
C ASP A 288 6.16 12.95 -25.37
N LYS A 289 5.43 12.08 -24.66
CA LYS A 289 3.99 11.91 -24.84
C LYS A 289 3.20 13.17 -24.45
N TYR A 290 3.55 13.82 -23.33
CA TYR A 290 2.91 15.08 -22.94
C TYR A 290 3.19 16.19 -23.93
N LEU A 291 4.42 16.31 -24.43
CA LEU A 291 4.75 17.28 -25.44
C LEU A 291 4.02 17.02 -26.77
N ALA A 292 3.86 15.76 -27.17
CA ALA A 292 3.05 15.40 -28.33
C ALA A 292 1.55 15.71 -28.10
N ALA A 293 1.01 15.50 -26.92
CA ALA A 293 -0.34 15.91 -26.56
C ALA A 293 -0.52 17.43 -26.67
N ILE A 294 0.45 18.20 -26.17
CA ILE A 294 0.46 19.69 -26.28
C ILE A 294 0.59 20.14 -27.74
N ALA A 295 1.33 19.41 -28.56
CA ALA A 295 1.44 19.72 -29.99
C ALA A 295 0.12 19.46 -30.74
N ALA A 296 -0.62 18.41 -30.38
CA ALA A 296 -1.94 18.10 -30.92
C ALA A 296 -3.03 19.07 -30.43
N GLU A 297 -2.96 19.44 -29.13
CA GLU A 297 -3.90 20.38 -28.51
C GLU A 297 -3.12 21.36 -27.59
N PRO A 298 -2.75 22.57 -28.09
CA PRO A 298 -1.91 23.51 -27.34
C PRO A 298 -2.50 24.01 -26.01
N LEU A 299 -3.82 23.84 -25.82
CA LEU A 299 -4.56 24.24 -24.61
C LEU A 299 -4.87 23.09 -23.67
N HIS A 300 -4.23 21.92 -23.84
CA HIS A 300 -4.44 20.76 -22.99
C HIS A 300 -3.80 20.97 -21.61
N VAL A 301 -4.57 21.54 -20.67
CA VAL A 301 -4.10 21.98 -19.33
C VAL A 301 -3.36 20.88 -18.58
N ARG A 302 -3.92 19.67 -18.53
CA ARG A 302 -3.31 18.56 -17.78
C ARG A 302 -1.96 18.13 -18.37
N ALA A 303 -1.82 18.07 -19.68
CA ALA A 303 -0.54 17.76 -20.32
C ALA A 303 0.51 18.84 -20.06
N LEU A 304 0.10 20.12 -20.12
CA LEU A 304 0.96 21.25 -19.77
C LEU A 304 1.46 21.17 -18.32
N ALA A 305 0.58 20.91 -17.36
CA ALA A 305 0.93 20.80 -15.95
C ALA A 305 1.87 19.60 -15.69
N ARG A 306 1.60 18.41 -16.26
CA ARG A 306 2.47 17.25 -16.10
C ARG A 306 3.84 17.45 -16.76
N ALA A 307 3.89 18.00 -17.97
CA ALA A 307 5.15 18.33 -18.62
C ALA A 307 5.97 19.34 -17.80
N ALA A 308 5.31 20.33 -17.19
CA ALA A 308 5.96 21.31 -16.31
C ALA A 308 6.55 20.64 -15.05
N GLU A 309 5.83 19.71 -14.42
CA GLU A 309 6.38 18.94 -13.28
C GLU A 309 7.63 18.17 -13.69
N LEU A 310 7.57 17.42 -14.79
CA LEU A 310 8.73 16.63 -15.26
C LEU A 310 9.93 17.51 -15.62
N ARG A 311 9.70 18.69 -16.21
CA ARG A 311 10.77 19.68 -16.44
C ARG A 311 11.37 20.23 -15.14
N THR A 312 10.53 20.46 -14.12
CA THR A 312 11.04 20.87 -12.80
C THR A 312 11.90 19.78 -12.16
N ARG A 313 11.49 18.52 -12.27
CA ARG A 313 12.27 17.35 -11.78
C ARG A 313 13.61 17.22 -12.52
N ALA A 314 13.62 17.48 -13.81
CA ALA A 314 14.83 17.46 -14.64
C ALA A 314 15.79 18.64 -14.40
N GLY A 315 15.49 19.55 -13.45
CA GLY A 315 16.33 20.72 -13.19
C GLY A 315 16.14 21.88 -14.19
N GLU A 316 15.03 21.90 -14.91
CA GLU A 316 14.70 22.91 -15.92
C GLU A 316 13.53 23.81 -15.47
N PRO A 317 13.60 24.47 -14.29
CA PRO A 317 12.47 25.20 -13.71
C PRO A 317 11.98 26.38 -14.57
N ALA A 318 12.84 26.97 -15.39
CA ALA A 318 12.44 28.06 -16.32
C ALA A 318 11.49 27.53 -17.41
N ARG A 319 11.79 26.36 -18.00
CA ARG A 319 10.90 25.71 -18.98
C ARG A 319 9.61 25.23 -18.35
N ALA A 320 9.69 24.76 -17.10
CA ALA A 320 8.52 24.36 -16.33
C ALA A 320 7.58 25.54 -16.09
N LEU A 321 8.13 26.71 -15.75
CA LEU A 321 7.37 27.91 -15.50
C LEU A 321 6.61 28.37 -16.75
N ASP A 322 7.23 28.29 -17.95
CA ASP A 322 6.57 28.57 -19.22
C ASP A 322 5.36 27.66 -19.46
N LEU A 323 5.57 26.34 -19.33
CA LEU A 323 4.49 25.38 -19.54
C LEU A 323 3.35 25.54 -18.52
N ALA A 324 3.66 25.70 -17.24
CA ALA A 324 2.66 25.92 -16.21
C ALA A 324 1.95 27.26 -16.37
N GLY A 325 2.66 28.31 -16.82
CA GLY A 325 2.09 29.63 -17.15
C GLY A 325 1.08 29.53 -18.31
N ARG A 326 1.38 28.73 -19.32
CA ARG A 326 0.44 28.45 -20.43
C ARG A 326 -0.80 27.70 -19.93
N ALA A 327 -0.65 26.75 -19.03
CA ALA A 327 -1.78 26.07 -18.41
C ALA A 327 -2.66 27.04 -17.61
N LEU A 328 -2.07 27.95 -16.86
CA LEU A 328 -2.78 28.96 -16.06
C LEU A 328 -3.43 30.02 -16.96
N ALA A 329 -2.90 30.31 -18.14
CA ALA A 329 -3.54 31.19 -19.11
C ALA A 329 -4.85 30.62 -19.68
N VAL A 330 -4.99 29.28 -19.66
CA VAL A 330 -6.24 28.58 -20.05
C VAL A 330 -7.17 28.43 -18.84
N SER A 331 -6.64 28.00 -17.71
CA SER A 331 -7.40 27.75 -16.48
C SER A 331 -6.65 28.34 -15.29
N MET A 332 -6.93 29.60 -15.00
CA MET A 332 -6.24 30.37 -13.94
C MET A 332 -6.30 29.73 -12.56
N TYR A 333 -7.35 28.98 -12.27
CA TYR A 333 -7.59 28.36 -10.97
C TYR A 333 -7.33 26.84 -10.96
N ASP A 334 -6.74 26.29 -12.04
CA ASP A 334 -6.37 24.88 -12.05
C ASP A 334 -5.38 24.59 -10.91
N PRO A 335 -5.71 23.66 -9.98
CA PRO A 335 -4.92 23.47 -8.77
C PRO A 335 -3.56 22.83 -9.04
N GLU A 336 -3.47 21.90 -10.03
CA GLU A 336 -2.21 21.26 -10.38
C GLU A 336 -1.28 22.24 -11.07
N ALA A 337 -1.78 23.01 -12.02
CA ALA A 337 -1.00 24.04 -12.71
C ALA A 337 -0.47 25.12 -11.75
N ASN A 338 -1.31 25.59 -10.80
CA ASN A 338 -0.90 26.51 -9.75
C ASN A 338 0.19 25.91 -8.84
N TYR A 339 0.03 24.64 -8.44
CA TYR A 339 1.00 23.97 -7.60
C TYR A 339 2.36 23.84 -8.30
N VAL A 340 2.37 23.33 -9.53
CA VAL A 340 3.61 23.11 -10.29
C VAL A 340 4.28 24.45 -10.63
N TYR A 341 3.50 25.49 -10.98
CA TYR A 341 4.04 26.83 -11.18
C TYR A 341 4.73 27.33 -9.91
N GLY A 342 4.07 27.18 -8.75
CA GLY A 342 4.61 27.61 -7.45
C GLY A 342 5.92 26.91 -7.08
N VAL A 343 6.01 25.60 -7.32
CA VAL A 343 7.24 24.82 -7.10
C VAL A 343 8.37 25.27 -8.03
N ALA A 344 8.07 25.49 -9.32
CA ALA A 344 9.05 25.96 -10.29
C ALA A 344 9.52 27.40 -9.98
N ALA A 345 8.58 28.30 -9.65
CA ALA A 345 8.87 29.68 -9.27
C ALA A 345 9.76 29.76 -8.02
N ARG A 346 9.47 28.94 -7.01
CA ARG A 346 10.31 28.82 -5.80
C ARG A 346 11.75 28.43 -6.14
N ARG A 347 11.95 27.44 -7.03
CA ARG A 347 13.29 27.01 -7.47
C ARG A 347 14.07 28.09 -8.21
N LEU A 348 13.36 29.04 -8.81
CA LEU A 348 13.95 30.23 -9.47
C LEU A 348 14.12 31.42 -8.51
N GLY A 349 13.79 31.28 -7.23
CA GLY A 349 13.83 32.38 -6.27
C GLY A 349 12.69 33.40 -6.42
N ARG A 350 11.70 33.13 -7.27
CA ARG A 350 10.51 33.98 -7.49
C ARG A 350 9.48 33.76 -6.40
N LEU A 351 9.83 34.12 -5.17
CA LEU A 351 9.03 33.77 -3.97
C LEU A 351 7.65 34.43 -3.94
N VAL A 352 7.47 35.60 -4.53
CA VAL A 352 6.16 36.26 -4.58
C VAL A 352 5.19 35.45 -5.46
N ASP A 353 5.63 35.08 -6.68
CA ASP A 353 4.82 34.27 -7.58
C ASP A 353 4.55 32.88 -6.99
N ALA A 354 5.54 32.31 -6.30
CA ALA A 354 5.38 31.01 -5.63
C ALA A 354 4.31 31.07 -4.53
N LYS A 355 4.33 32.12 -3.68
CA LYS A 355 3.33 32.31 -2.62
C LYS A 355 1.92 32.49 -3.18
N GLU A 356 1.78 33.27 -4.24
CA GLU A 356 0.49 33.49 -4.91
C GLU A 356 -0.10 32.20 -5.43
N THR A 357 0.65 31.47 -6.27
CA THR A 357 0.16 30.27 -6.92
C THR A 357 -0.01 29.10 -5.95
N LEU A 358 0.88 28.92 -4.96
CA LEU A 358 0.69 27.95 -3.88
C LEU A 358 -0.57 28.28 -3.04
N GLY A 359 -0.87 29.56 -2.84
CA GLY A 359 -2.10 29.98 -2.17
C GLY A 359 -3.36 29.56 -2.94
N TRP A 360 -3.36 29.60 -4.27
CA TRP A 360 -4.45 29.07 -5.07
C TRP A 360 -4.51 27.55 -5.04
N ALA A 361 -3.39 26.86 -5.17
CA ALA A 361 -3.32 25.41 -5.08
C ALA A 361 -3.85 24.88 -3.72
N ALA A 362 -3.57 25.60 -2.62
CA ALA A 362 -4.02 25.22 -1.27
C ALA A 362 -5.54 25.26 -1.09
N ARG A 363 -6.30 25.81 -2.01
CA ARG A 363 -7.78 25.78 -1.99
C ARG A 363 -8.35 24.44 -2.42
N SER A 364 -7.57 23.65 -3.16
CA SER A 364 -7.96 22.30 -3.56
C SER A 364 -7.62 21.29 -2.45
N PRO A 365 -8.55 20.43 -2.03
CA PRO A 365 -8.25 19.36 -1.06
C PRO A 365 -7.05 18.52 -1.47
N GLN A 366 -6.89 18.24 -2.76
CA GLN A 366 -5.82 17.41 -3.30
C GLN A 366 -4.42 18.04 -3.09
N PHE A 367 -4.29 19.36 -3.22
CA PHE A 367 -3.00 20.05 -3.15
C PHE A 367 -2.82 20.86 -1.85
N LYS A 368 -3.84 20.93 -0.99
CA LYS A 368 -3.81 21.75 0.24
C LYS A 368 -2.60 21.47 1.12
N GLY A 369 -2.38 20.22 1.46
CA GLY A 369 -1.29 19.81 2.35
C GLY A 369 0.08 20.21 1.80
N VAL A 370 0.37 19.79 0.56
CA VAL A 370 1.68 20.03 -0.05
C VAL A 370 1.94 21.49 -0.37
N ALA A 371 0.94 22.23 -0.81
CA ALA A 371 1.07 23.67 -1.08
C ALA A 371 1.34 24.47 0.20
N LEU A 372 0.68 24.11 1.31
CA LEU A 372 0.92 24.73 2.62
C LEU A 372 2.29 24.37 3.19
N VAL A 373 2.79 23.15 2.98
CA VAL A 373 4.17 22.78 3.33
C VAL A 373 5.17 23.63 2.55
N GLN A 374 5.00 23.77 1.22
CA GLN A 374 5.86 24.64 0.41
C GLN A 374 5.80 26.09 0.88
N SER A 375 4.64 26.59 1.27
CA SER A 375 4.47 27.93 1.83
C SER A 375 5.17 28.10 3.17
N ALA A 376 5.10 27.07 4.03
CA ALA A 376 5.80 27.06 5.32
C ALA A 376 7.33 27.07 5.15
N GLU A 377 7.86 26.31 4.19
CA GLU A 377 9.28 26.32 3.86
C GLU A 377 9.73 27.70 3.31
N ILE A 378 8.91 28.36 2.49
CA ILE A 378 9.19 29.73 2.03
C ILE A 378 9.21 30.70 3.22
N ALA A 379 8.27 30.58 4.15
CA ALA A 379 8.23 31.42 5.35
C ALA A 379 9.47 31.23 6.23
N ILE A 380 10.03 30.02 6.33
CA ILE A 380 11.33 29.78 7.01
C ILE A 380 12.46 30.50 6.30
N LEU A 381 12.54 30.44 4.95
CA LEU A 381 13.52 31.18 4.16
C LEU A 381 13.44 32.69 4.39
N GLU A 382 12.22 33.23 4.50
CA GLU A 382 11.97 34.63 4.79
C GLU A 382 12.12 34.98 6.29
N LYS A 383 12.44 33.99 7.15
CA LYS A 383 12.57 34.11 8.61
C LYS A 383 11.28 34.48 9.34
N ASP A 384 10.13 34.31 8.66
CA ASP A 384 8.80 34.43 9.27
C ASP A 384 8.37 33.07 9.87
N TYR A 385 8.96 32.75 11.01
CA TYR A 385 8.77 31.45 11.64
C TYR A 385 7.36 31.25 12.21
N GLU A 386 6.66 32.35 12.58
CA GLU A 386 5.26 32.28 12.99
C GLU A 386 4.38 31.79 11.83
N ARG A 387 4.50 32.43 10.68
CA ARG A 387 3.76 32.05 9.49
C ARG A 387 4.12 30.64 9.00
N ALA A 388 5.38 30.22 9.18
CA ALA A 388 5.81 28.86 8.89
C ALA A 388 5.05 27.85 9.76
N ALA A 389 4.97 28.11 11.08
CA ALA A 389 4.24 27.25 11.99
C ALA A 389 2.74 27.20 11.68
N GLU A 390 2.11 28.36 11.41
CA GLU A 390 0.69 28.45 11.04
C GLU A 390 0.39 27.64 9.75
N SER A 391 1.21 27.79 8.72
CA SER A 391 1.04 27.07 7.46
C SER A 391 1.22 25.57 7.64
N ALA A 392 2.22 25.14 8.43
CA ALA A 392 2.45 23.72 8.71
C ALA A 392 1.29 23.12 9.54
N TYR A 393 0.75 23.84 10.53
CA TYR A 393 -0.45 23.40 11.23
C TYR A 393 -1.67 23.31 10.33
N ALA A 394 -1.86 24.27 9.44
CA ALA A 394 -2.95 24.24 8.47
C ALA A 394 -2.85 23.04 7.51
N ALA A 395 -1.63 22.62 7.15
CA ALA A 395 -1.40 21.40 6.38
C ALA A 395 -1.86 20.15 7.12
N LEU A 396 -1.61 20.09 8.43
CA LEU A 396 -2.01 18.97 9.31
C LEU A 396 -3.52 18.87 9.55
N THR A 397 -4.31 19.92 9.30
CA THR A 397 -5.77 19.86 9.48
C THR A 397 -6.46 18.95 8.45
N GLY A 398 -5.88 18.76 7.29
CA GLY A 398 -6.40 17.87 6.25
C GLY A 398 -5.77 16.47 6.25
N ASP A 399 -4.53 16.39 6.71
CA ASP A 399 -3.76 15.16 6.81
C ASP A 399 -2.82 15.25 8.01
N ASN A 400 -3.26 14.70 9.15
CA ASN A 400 -2.49 14.68 10.40
C ASN A 400 -1.29 13.71 10.36
N HIS A 401 -1.14 12.96 9.27
CA HIS A 401 -0.01 12.07 9.00
C HIS A 401 1.03 12.67 8.05
N ASN A 402 0.87 13.92 7.66
CA ASN A 402 1.81 14.60 6.77
C ASN A 402 3.16 14.82 7.46
N VAL A 403 4.10 13.91 7.20
CA VAL A 403 5.44 13.92 7.81
C VAL A 403 6.16 15.23 7.48
N ASN A 404 6.12 15.70 6.23
CA ASN A 404 6.79 16.94 5.84
C ASN A 404 6.26 18.16 6.61
N ALA A 405 4.95 18.20 6.86
CA ALA A 405 4.36 19.28 7.67
C ALA A 405 4.86 19.21 9.13
N LEU A 406 4.95 18.01 9.70
CA LEU A 406 5.50 17.81 11.05
C LEU A 406 6.99 18.19 11.14
N GLU A 407 7.78 17.84 10.14
CA GLU A 407 9.21 18.20 10.07
C GLU A 407 9.42 19.71 10.01
N VAL A 408 8.72 20.40 9.10
CA VAL A 408 8.80 21.87 8.99
C VAL A 408 8.28 22.55 10.23
N LEU A 409 7.21 22.03 10.85
CA LEU A 409 6.66 22.55 12.11
C LEU A 409 7.66 22.39 13.26
N ALA A 410 8.35 21.24 13.34
CA ALA A 410 9.39 21.03 14.36
C ALA A 410 10.50 22.09 14.23
N VAL A 411 11.00 22.33 13.01
CA VAL A 411 11.99 23.37 12.73
C VAL A 411 11.48 24.76 13.14
N ALA A 412 10.26 25.12 12.72
CA ALA A 412 9.65 26.42 13.07
C ALA A 412 9.53 26.60 14.58
N CYS A 413 9.03 25.59 15.30
CA CYS A 413 8.93 25.62 16.76
C CYS A 413 10.30 25.78 17.45
N ARG A 414 11.35 25.12 16.94
CA ARG A 414 12.72 25.31 17.46
C ARG A 414 13.22 26.72 17.25
N LEU A 415 13.05 27.28 16.06
CA LEU A 415 13.49 28.64 15.71
C LEU A 415 12.74 29.72 16.50
N LEU A 416 11.46 29.47 16.84
CA LEU A 416 10.65 30.30 17.73
C LEU A 416 10.98 30.15 19.23
N GLY A 417 11.82 29.17 19.59
CA GLY A 417 12.10 28.86 21.00
C GLY A 417 10.94 28.19 21.75
N ARG A 418 9.93 27.67 21.05
CA ARG A 418 8.73 26.98 21.59
C ARG A 418 9.03 25.56 22.03
N LYS A 419 9.84 25.38 23.06
CA LYS A 419 10.40 24.08 23.48
C LYS A 419 9.31 23.02 23.76
N ARG A 420 8.22 23.36 24.45
CA ARG A 420 7.15 22.40 24.78
C ARG A 420 6.45 21.91 23.53
N GLU A 421 6.17 22.81 22.61
CA GLU A 421 5.50 22.52 21.35
C GLU A 421 6.41 21.68 20.45
N HIS A 422 7.67 22.05 20.32
CA HIS A 422 8.67 21.28 19.59
C HIS A 422 8.73 19.80 20.08
N HIS A 423 8.81 19.57 21.42
CA HIS A 423 8.81 18.20 21.95
C HIS A 423 7.53 17.44 21.61
N ARG A 424 6.35 18.10 21.64
CA ARG A 424 5.09 17.49 21.25
C ARG A 424 5.08 17.08 19.77
N VAL A 425 5.54 17.97 18.89
CA VAL A 425 5.64 17.71 17.45
C VAL A 425 6.61 16.56 17.16
N LEU A 426 7.76 16.49 17.83
CA LEU A 426 8.68 15.37 17.73
C LEU A 426 8.06 14.05 18.22
N GLY A 427 7.16 14.11 19.22
CA GLY A 427 6.37 12.95 19.63
C GLY A 427 5.47 12.46 18.51
N TRP A 428 4.68 13.34 17.92
CA TRP A 428 3.82 13.01 16.79
C TRP A 428 4.61 12.45 15.60
N LEU A 429 5.76 13.05 15.27
CA LEU A 429 6.62 12.57 14.20
C LEU A 429 7.16 11.16 14.50
N SER A 430 7.61 10.90 15.73
CA SER A 430 8.07 9.57 16.15
C SER A 430 6.95 8.51 16.17
N ASP A 431 5.69 8.91 16.41
CA ASP A 431 4.53 8.03 16.34
C ASP A 431 4.18 7.67 14.88
N GLN A 432 4.45 8.60 13.94
CA GLN A 432 4.27 8.36 12.51
C GLN A 432 5.41 7.53 11.93
N ASP A 433 6.65 7.91 12.24
CA ASP A 433 7.86 7.24 11.79
C ASP A 433 8.88 7.14 12.95
N PRO A 434 8.94 5.98 13.64
CA PRO A 434 9.92 5.75 14.70
C PRO A 434 11.37 5.82 14.23
N LEU A 435 11.62 5.70 12.92
CA LEU A 435 12.94 5.71 12.30
C LEU A 435 13.32 7.08 11.72
N ASP A 436 12.48 8.07 11.88
CA ASP A 436 12.74 9.42 11.37
C ASP A 436 14.04 10.01 11.94
N HIS A 437 14.98 10.28 11.03
CA HIS A 437 16.30 10.82 11.39
C HIS A 437 16.24 12.30 11.74
N LEU A 438 15.36 13.05 11.10
CA LEU A 438 15.20 14.48 11.32
C LEU A 438 14.64 14.76 12.71
N ALA A 439 13.64 14.00 13.18
CA ALA A 439 13.10 14.10 14.53
C ALA A 439 14.20 13.95 15.59
N ARG A 440 15.14 13.03 15.38
CA ARG A 440 16.28 12.81 16.30
C ARG A 440 17.30 13.93 16.22
N PHE A 441 17.56 14.42 15.03
CA PHE A 441 18.50 15.51 14.81
C PHE A 441 17.92 16.83 15.39
N GLU A 442 16.65 17.12 15.19
CA GLU A 442 15.97 18.29 15.78
C GLU A 442 16.00 18.26 17.32
N ARG A 443 15.84 17.06 17.93
CA ARG A 443 16.00 16.89 19.38
C ARG A 443 17.43 17.26 19.84
N TYR A 444 18.43 16.81 19.08
CA TYR A 444 19.82 17.20 19.34
C TYR A 444 20.03 18.71 19.18
N LEU A 445 19.54 19.30 18.09
CA LEU A 445 19.71 20.76 17.86
C LEU A 445 19.11 21.61 18.95
N LEU A 446 17.98 21.21 19.54
CA LEU A 446 17.34 21.93 20.64
C LEU A 446 18.18 21.93 21.92
N GLY A 447 18.77 20.80 22.30
CA GLY A 447 19.44 20.60 23.58
C GLY A 447 20.95 20.50 23.53
N ARG A 448 21.53 20.22 22.34
CA ARG A 448 22.95 19.98 22.09
C ARG A 448 23.58 18.92 23.03
N LYS A 449 22.78 17.99 23.56
CA LYS A 449 23.23 16.96 24.50
C LYS A 449 23.96 15.84 23.76
N PRO A 450 25.13 15.36 24.27
CA PRO A 450 25.87 14.26 23.66
C PRO A 450 25.05 13.00 23.43
N ARG A 451 24.19 12.62 24.39
CA ARG A 451 23.29 11.46 24.27
C ARG A 451 22.32 11.54 23.09
N ASP A 452 21.81 12.75 22.80
CA ASP A 452 20.86 12.93 21.69
C ASP A 452 21.59 12.87 20.34
N ARG A 453 22.84 13.34 20.29
CA ARG A 453 23.73 13.16 19.13
C ARG A 453 24.02 11.68 18.87
N GLU A 454 24.33 10.94 19.93
CA GLU A 454 24.61 9.50 19.82
C GLU A 454 23.38 8.71 19.37
N ALA A 455 22.20 9.03 19.92
CA ALA A 455 20.94 8.43 19.52
C ALA A 455 20.60 8.68 18.04
N CYS A 456 20.92 9.88 17.52
CA CYS A 456 20.79 10.19 16.10
C CYS A 456 21.72 9.32 15.24
N ARG A 457 23.01 9.22 15.63
CA ARG A 457 24.00 8.42 14.91
C ARG A 457 23.70 6.92 14.93
N ALA A 458 23.22 6.41 16.05
CA ALA A 458 22.94 4.98 16.22
C ALA A 458 21.85 4.45 15.29
N LEU A 459 20.98 5.31 14.79
CA LEU A 459 19.92 4.94 13.84
C LEU A 459 20.40 4.91 12.39
N VAL A 460 21.44 5.66 12.05
CA VAL A 460 21.98 5.66 10.68
C VAL A 460 22.66 4.33 10.45
N ARG A 461 21.88 3.37 10.00
CA ARG A 461 22.29 1.99 9.70
C ARG A 461 21.93 1.72 8.25
N GLY A 462 22.79 1.08 7.54
CA GLY A 462 22.58 0.71 6.16
C GLY A 462 23.90 0.64 5.41
N GLU A 463 23.85 0.15 4.20
CA GLU A 463 24.99 0.04 3.32
C GLU A 463 25.49 1.43 2.85
N LEU A 464 24.57 2.42 2.82
CA LEU A 464 24.81 3.77 2.31
C LEU A 464 24.47 4.85 3.36
N PRO A 465 25.13 4.87 4.54
CA PRO A 465 24.78 5.81 5.62
C PRO A 465 24.96 7.28 5.23
N HIS A 466 25.77 7.58 4.23
CA HIS A 466 25.95 8.93 3.71
C HIS A 466 24.69 9.50 3.05
N GLU A 467 23.82 8.67 2.48
CA GLU A 467 22.55 9.12 1.87
C GLU A 467 21.66 9.78 2.90
N THR A 468 21.52 9.20 4.10
CA THR A 468 20.75 9.80 5.20
C THR A 468 21.27 11.19 5.57
N TRP A 469 22.60 11.37 5.64
CA TRP A 469 23.20 12.66 5.97
C TRP A 469 23.02 13.69 4.84
N ILE A 470 23.12 13.25 3.59
CA ILE A 470 22.90 14.12 2.41
C ILE A 470 21.42 14.55 2.38
N GLU A 471 20.50 13.65 2.64
CA GLU A 471 19.05 13.96 2.68
C GLU A 471 18.73 15.00 3.75
N MET A 472 19.23 14.82 4.97
CA MET A 472 19.07 15.81 6.05
C MET A 472 19.73 17.15 5.70
N ALA A 473 20.93 17.12 5.14
CA ALA A 473 21.62 18.34 4.72
C ALA A 473 20.85 19.08 3.62
N ALA A 474 20.30 18.34 2.63
CA ALA A 474 19.46 18.90 1.58
C ALA A 474 18.16 19.51 2.13
N PHE A 475 17.56 18.87 3.16
CA PHE A 475 16.38 19.42 3.83
C PHE A 475 16.68 20.78 4.47
N TYR A 476 17.72 20.88 5.32
CA TYR A 476 18.06 22.16 5.97
C TYR A 476 18.54 23.21 4.96
N HIS A 477 19.34 22.82 3.97
CA HIS A 477 19.76 23.72 2.89
C HIS A 477 18.56 24.31 2.14
N ARG A 478 17.54 23.52 1.87
CA ARG A 478 16.28 23.96 1.24
C ARG A 478 15.53 24.99 2.07
N LEU A 479 15.73 24.97 3.40
CA LEU A 479 15.17 25.94 4.34
C LEU A 479 16.08 27.16 4.59
N GLY A 480 17.27 27.21 3.98
CA GLY A 480 18.24 28.26 4.22
C GLY A 480 18.93 28.19 5.61
N LEU A 481 19.04 26.99 6.17
CA LEU A 481 19.58 26.74 7.51
C LEU A 481 20.89 25.94 7.46
#